data_c35322103a24393866a2ca3bc04a34c2
#
_entry.id   c35322103a24393866a2ca3bc04a34c2
#
_cell.length_a   1.000
_cell.length_b   1.000
_cell.length_c   1.000
_cell.angle_alpha   90.00
_cell.angle_beta   90.00
_cell.angle_gamma   90.00
#
_symmetry.space_group_name_H-M   'P 1'
#
loop_
_entity.id
_entity.type
_entity.pdbx_description
1 polymer ?
#
loop_
_entity_poly.entity_id
_entity_poly.type
_entity_poly.pdbx_seq_one_letter_code
_entity_poly.pdbx_strand_id
1 'polypeptide(L)'
;ELGDWDLEQCYNELASEMLEQTSRQMDALVLGVDTGNAATHLSRALKAQRPSLKVVGVEPSNSAIGEQNIANPLARRWLCEDIGRAYAPRALSAGSVDMWIQVSDNVAYSMARRLIQGGIFAGPSAGASVAAARMYAMSASLQQGQRVVVIIGDTARNYGDTLLSDDWMLAHDLLDSRMLDELQRKQHDQYRAASIEDLQLPAAVTVSEQDSMGVAISLMAENDFSQVPVTGSGRRLIGYLTLSAAQTLIDNGTATRSMPVKLFMLRFAGRATLAPGADSRQSGAAAIASTTSARKQYWLITPETPLSELARFFETHSVAFVTDASRKFCLGIATKQDLITFLARRHTLKY
;
A
#
# COMPACT_ATOMS: atom_id res chain seq x y z
N GLU A 1 -0.46 38.86 3.23
CA GLU A 1 -0.94 38.45 4.59
C GLU A 1 -2.18 39.24 4.90
N LEU A 2 -3.29 38.55 5.20
CA LEU A 2 -4.53 39.21 5.68
C LEU A 2 -4.26 39.78 7.07
N GLY A 3 -4.68 41.01 7.32
CA GLY A 3 -4.60 41.61 8.65
C GLY A 3 -5.55 40.92 9.65
N ASP A 4 -5.31 41.08 10.94
CA ASP A 4 -6.15 40.47 11.98
C ASP A 4 -7.63 40.87 11.86
N TRP A 5 -7.93 42.09 11.39
CA TRP A 5 -9.30 42.56 11.16
C TRP A 5 -9.97 41.80 9.99
N ASP A 6 -9.26 41.54 8.89
CA ASP A 6 -9.80 40.82 7.75
C ASP A 6 -10.10 39.36 8.11
N LEU A 7 -9.25 38.75 8.94
CA LEU A 7 -9.46 37.38 9.44
C LEU A 7 -10.70 37.32 10.35
N GLU A 8 -10.87 38.27 11.27
CA GLU A 8 -12.01 38.28 12.15
C GLU A 8 -13.32 38.44 11.38
N GLN A 9 -13.36 39.30 10.36
CA GLN A 9 -14.53 39.49 9.51
C GLN A 9 -14.87 38.19 8.74
N CYS A 10 -13.92 37.57 8.10
CA CYS A 10 -14.12 36.31 7.36
C CYS A 10 -14.71 35.20 8.25
N TYR A 11 -14.18 35.05 9.47
CA TYR A 11 -14.68 34.02 10.39
C TYR A 11 -16.03 34.38 11.02
N ASN A 12 -16.35 35.65 11.17
CA ASN A 12 -17.69 36.09 11.59
C ASN A 12 -18.74 35.79 10.51
N GLU A 13 -18.42 36.02 9.25
CA GLU A 13 -19.27 35.67 8.11
C GLU A 13 -19.49 34.14 8.04
N LEU A 14 -18.42 33.37 8.13
CA LEU A 14 -18.50 31.90 8.15
C LEU A 14 -19.33 31.40 9.35
N ALA A 15 -19.14 31.94 10.52
CA ALA A 15 -19.91 31.57 11.71
C ALA A 15 -21.41 31.86 11.53
N SER A 16 -21.74 32.99 10.91
CA SER A 16 -23.12 33.38 10.62
C SER A 16 -23.76 32.42 9.62
N GLU A 17 -23.06 32.06 8.56
CA GLU A 17 -23.48 31.08 7.56
C GLU A 17 -23.72 29.69 8.19
N MET A 18 -22.80 29.23 9.04
CA MET A 18 -22.93 27.95 9.75
C MET A 18 -24.17 27.93 10.65
N LEU A 19 -24.44 29.00 11.35
CA LEU A 19 -25.63 29.10 12.19
C LEU A 19 -26.93 29.17 11.38
N GLU A 20 -26.90 29.83 10.24
CA GLU A 20 -28.06 29.90 9.32
C GLU A 20 -28.38 28.52 8.75
N GLN A 21 -27.37 27.82 8.17
CA GLN A 21 -27.52 26.51 7.58
C GLN A 21 -27.97 25.44 8.59
N THR A 22 -27.60 25.59 9.85
CA THR A 22 -28.02 24.69 10.94
C THR A 22 -29.31 25.10 11.63
N SER A 23 -29.98 26.13 11.14
CA SER A 23 -31.14 26.75 11.81
C SER A 23 -30.85 27.14 13.27
N ARG A 24 -29.63 27.58 13.53
CA ARG A 24 -29.06 27.91 14.85
C ARG A 24 -29.05 26.71 15.83
N GLN A 25 -29.16 25.49 15.35
CA GLN A 25 -29.15 24.29 16.17
C GLN A 25 -27.81 23.55 15.99
N MET A 26 -26.78 24.05 16.64
CA MET A 26 -25.45 23.47 16.66
C MET A 26 -24.98 23.33 18.11
N ASP A 27 -24.72 22.10 18.56
CA ASP A 27 -24.33 21.78 19.93
C ASP A 27 -22.82 21.67 20.08
N ALA A 28 -22.15 21.22 19.01
CA ALA A 28 -20.70 21.16 18.97
C ALA A 28 -20.14 21.50 17.58
N LEU A 29 -18.98 22.14 17.58
CA LEU A 29 -18.13 22.34 16.42
C LEU A 29 -16.88 21.49 16.59
N VAL A 30 -16.55 20.66 15.57
CA VAL A 30 -15.33 19.86 15.51
C VAL A 30 -14.49 20.32 14.34
N LEU A 31 -13.24 20.66 14.59
CA LEU A 31 -12.32 21.13 13.57
C LEU A 31 -10.89 20.67 13.81
N GLY A 32 -10.19 20.36 12.72
CA GLY A 32 -8.75 20.17 12.74
C GLY A 32 -8.01 21.46 13.06
N VAL A 33 -7.02 21.41 13.91
CA VAL A 33 -6.26 22.60 14.32
C VAL A 33 -4.83 22.51 13.81
N ASP A 34 -4.42 23.56 13.10
CA ASP A 34 -3.05 23.79 12.66
C ASP A 34 -2.50 25.10 13.20
N THR A 35 -2.82 26.25 12.56
CA THR A 35 -2.37 27.57 12.98
C THR A 35 -3.11 28.12 14.20
N GLY A 36 -4.30 27.62 14.48
CA GLY A 36 -5.17 28.06 15.56
C GLY A 36 -6.11 29.21 15.20
N ASN A 37 -5.95 29.88 14.06
CA ASN A 37 -6.80 30.99 13.64
C ASN A 37 -8.28 30.59 13.57
N ALA A 38 -8.60 29.51 12.84
CA ALA A 38 -9.98 29.03 12.71
C ALA A 38 -10.58 28.70 14.09
N ALA A 39 -9.85 27.97 14.93
CA ALA A 39 -10.32 27.62 16.27
C ALA A 39 -10.58 28.84 17.12
N THR A 40 -9.70 29.86 17.08
CA THR A 40 -9.83 31.09 17.87
C THR A 40 -11.01 31.94 17.42
N HIS A 41 -11.06 32.28 16.13
CA HIS A 41 -12.05 33.22 15.62
C HIS A 41 -13.45 32.62 15.54
N LEU A 42 -13.58 31.36 15.04
CA LEU A 42 -14.89 30.68 15.00
C LEU A 42 -15.44 30.41 16.39
N SER A 43 -14.59 29.98 17.34
CA SER A 43 -15.02 29.78 18.72
C SER A 43 -15.60 31.09 19.31
N ARG A 44 -14.91 32.22 19.12
CA ARG A 44 -15.35 33.53 19.58
C ARG A 44 -16.68 33.94 18.95
N ALA A 45 -16.76 33.89 17.61
CA ALA A 45 -17.94 34.30 16.86
C ALA A 45 -19.18 33.46 17.16
N LEU A 46 -19.01 32.15 17.25
CA LEU A 46 -20.10 31.19 17.51
C LEU A 46 -20.56 31.25 18.98
N LYS A 47 -19.62 31.28 19.94
CA LYS A 47 -19.95 31.33 21.36
C LYS A 47 -20.59 32.68 21.77
N ALA A 48 -20.31 33.78 21.06
CA ALA A 48 -21.00 35.05 21.25
C ALA A 48 -22.50 34.94 20.97
N GLN A 49 -22.91 34.12 20.01
CA GLN A 49 -24.30 33.87 19.63
C GLN A 49 -24.90 32.65 20.32
N ARG A 50 -24.08 31.66 20.68
CA ARG A 50 -24.47 30.41 21.33
C ARG A 50 -23.46 30.01 22.42
N PRO A 51 -23.58 30.56 23.63
CA PRO A 51 -22.62 30.36 24.72
C PRO A 51 -22.44 28.89 25.16
N SER A 52 -23.46 28.05 24.93
CA SER A 52 -23.44 26.62 25.27
C SER A 52 -22.69 25.76 24.28
N LEU A 53 -22.31 26.30 23.10
CA LEU A 53 -21.59 25.56 22.06
C LEU A 53 -20.27 25.01 22.59
N LYS A 54 -20.01 23.74 22.28
CA LYS A 54 -18.74 23.11 22.55
C LYS A 54 -17.85 23.13 21.32
N VAL A 55 -16.59 23.50 21.48
CA VAL A 55 -15.58 23.50 20.42
C VAL A 55 -14.58 22.39 20.72
N VAL A 56 -14.50 21.44 19.80
CA VAL A 56 -13.60 20.28 19.87
C VAL A 56 -12.48 20.46 18.87
N GLY A 57 -11.27 20.63 19.36
CA GLY A 57 -10.06 20.69 18.56
C GLY A 57 -9.53 19.28 18.26
N VAL A 58 -9.13 19.07 17.01
CA VAL A 58 -8.59 17.78 16.55
C VAL A 58 -7.15 17.96 16.14
N GLU A 59 -6.31 17.06 16.62
CA GLU A 59 -4.89 17.00 16.27
C GLU A 59 -4.45 15.54 16.05
N PRO A 60 -3.39 15.32 15.28
CA PRO A 60 -2.83 13.98 15.15
C PRO A 60 -2.24 13.49 16.48
N SER A 61 -2.24 12.18 16.69
CA SER A 61 -1.45 11.59 17.76
C SER A 61 0.01 12.05 17.65
N ASN A 62 0.62 12.44 18.74
CA ASN A 62 1.96 13.05 18.81
C ASN A 62 2.06 14.53 18.40
N SER A 63 1.00 15.22 18.02
CA SER A 63 0.97 16.68 17.96
C SER A 63 1.05 17.29 19.37
N ALA A 64 1.42 18.57 19.45
CA ALA A 64 1.62 19.28 20.71
C ALA A 64 0.74 20.50 20.88
N ILE A 65 -0.30 20.66 20.08
CA ILE A 65 -1.13 21.86 20.14
C ILE A 65 -1.95 21.88 21.43
N GLY A 66 -2.59 20.75 21.76
CA GLY A 66 -3.47 20.62 22.93
C GLY A 66 -2.75 20.23 24.21
N GLU A 67 -1.55 19.68 24.14
CA GLU A 67 -0.76 19.26 25.30
C GLU A 67 0.38 20.22 25.59
N GLN A 68 0.38 20.83 26.77
CA GLN A 68 1.44 21.73 27.21
C GLN A 68 2.72 21.00 27.65
N ASN A 69 2.69 19.68 27.85
CA ASN A 69 3.80 18.86 28.31
C ASN A 69 4.26 17.84 27.29
N ILE A 70 5.33 18.18 26.60
CA ILE A 70 5.93 17.39 25.54
C ILE A 70 7.11 16.58 26.06
N ALA A 71 6.94 15.29 26.29
CA ALA A 71 8.00 14.42 26.79
C ALA A 71 9.13 14.16 25.76
N ASN A 72 8.88 14.20 24.48
CA ASN A 72 9.93 13.98 23.45
C ASN A 72 9.61 14.66 22.09
N PRO A 73 10.19 15.82 21.77
CA PRO A 73 9.98 16.53 20.51
C PRO A 73 10.47 15.75 19.27
N LEU A 74 11.38 14.79 19.43
CA LEU A 74 11.99 14.05 18.33
C LEU A 74 11.15 12.84 17.88
N ALA A 75 10.22 12.37 18.70
CA ALA A 75 9.35 11.23 18.37
C ALA A 75 8.09 11.61 17.55
N ARG A 76 7.95 12.86 17.15
CA ARG A 76 6.75 13.41 16.55
C ARG A 76 6.75 13.26 15.06
N ARG A 77 6.12 12.20 14.61
CA ARG A 77 5.84 11.98 13.19
C ARG A 77 4.37 11.61 13.06
N TRP A 78 3.67 12.29 12.21
CA TRP A 78 2.36 11.93 11.72
C TRP A 78 2.32 12.17 10.22
N LEU A 79 1.41 11.50 9.54
CA LEU A 79 1.23 11.58 8.08
C LEU A 79 0.07 12.47 7.69
N CYS A 80 -0.85 12.74 8.64
CA CYS A 80 -2.02 13.56 8.41
C CYS A 80 -1.60 15.02 8.22
N GLU A 81 -1.73 15.53 7.01
CA GLU A 81 -1.40 16.91 6.65
C GLU A 81 -2.49 17.89 7.13
N ASP A 82 -2.23 19.18 7.08
CA ASP A 82 -3.13 20.31 7.40
C ASP A 82 -3.63 20.37 8.83
N ILE A 83 -3.20 19.50 9.72
CA ILE A 83 -3.47 19.56 11.16
C ILE A 83 -2.26 19.12 11.98
N GLY A 84 -2.15 19.67 13.18
CA GLY A 84 -1.09 19.29 14.11
C GLY A 84 0.19 20.11 13.97
N ARG A 85 0.81 20.39 15.12
CA ARG A 85 2.12 21.05 15.22
C ARG A 85 2.93 20.50 16.37
N ALA A 86 4.25 20.69 16.29
CA ALA A 86 5.18 20.32 17.34
C ALA A 86 5.18 21.34 18.51
N TYR A 87 4.37 22.39 18.44
CA TYR A 87 4.27 23.48 19.43
C TYR A 87 2.88 24.10 19.39
N ALA A 88 2.48 24.78 20.46
CA ALA A 88 1.24 25.56 20.51
C ALA A 88 1.38 26.82 19.63
N PRO A 89 0.50 27.00 18.62
CA PRO A 89 0.56 28.16 17.73
C PRO A 89 0.20 29.47 18.48
N ARG A 90 0.87 30.56 18.13
CA ARG A 90 0.60 31.88 18.75
C ARG A 90 -0.81 32.41 18.50
N ALA A 91 -1.40 32.05 17.36
CA ALA A 91 -2.73 32.46 16.97
C ALA A 91 -3.85 31.71 17.70
N LEU A 92 -3.52 30.63 18.42
CA LEU A 92 -4.47 29.89 19.21
C LEU A 92 -4.68 30.55 20.57
N SER A 93 -5.85 31.17 20.78
CA SER A 93 -6.19 31.78 22.05
C SER A 93 -6.56 30.72 23.11
N ALA A 94 -6.11 30.95 24.35
CA ALA A 94 -6.48 30.09 25.46
C ALA A 94 -8.01 30.04 25.63
N GLY A 95 -8.56 28.83 25.84
CA GLY A 95 -10.02 28.66 26.03
C GLY A 95 -10.85 28.67 24.74
N SER A 96 -10.22 28.81 23.55
CA SER A 96 -10.94 28.67 22.26
C SER A 96 -11.45 27.25 22.02
N VAL A 97 -10.75 26.26 22.53
CA VAL A 97 -11.09 24.86 22.43
C VAL A 97 -11.49 24.32 23.79
N ASP A 98 -12.69 23.72 23.88
CA ASP A 98 -13.22 23.16 25.13
C ASP A 98 -12.68 21.73 25.39
N MET A 99 -12.40 20.99 24.32
CA MET A 99 -11.90 19.62 24.40
C MET A 99 -10.94 19.33 23.24
N TRP A 100 -9.87 18.62 23.54
CA TRP A 100 -8.93 18.12 22.52
C TRP A 100 -9.12 16.63 22.31
N ILE A 101 -9.10 16.21 21.04
CA ILE A 101 -9.13 14.80 20.65
C ILE A 101 -7.95 14.54 19.73
N GLN A 102 -7.11 13.61 20.15
CA GLN A 102 -6.01 13.11 19.33
C GLN A 102 -6.47 11.92 18.47
N VAL A 103 -6.10 11.94 17.18
CA VAL A 103 -6.47 10.91 16.21
C VAL A 103 -5.20 10.37 15.57
N SER A 104 -5.06 9.04 15.54
CA SER A 104 -3.93 8.39 14.87
C SER A 104 -4.11 8.40 13.35
N ASP A 105 -2.99 8.33 12.60
CA ASP A 105 -3.01 8.36 11.14
C ASP A 105 -3.86 7.24 10.53
N ASN A 106 -3.78 6.02 11.05
CA ASN A 106 -4.59 4.91 10.54
C ASN A 106 -6.11 5.18 10.67
N VAL A 107 -6.55 5.81 11.75
CA VAL A 107 -7.96 6.19 11.96
C VAL A 107 -8.34 7.33 11.01
N ALA A 108 -7.47 8.34 10.86
CA ALA A 108 -7.70 9.48 9.98
C ALA A 108 -7.83 9.05 8.51
N TYR A 109 -6.87 8.29 8.00
CA TYR A 109 -6.86 7.81 6.62
C TYR A 109 -7.97 6.80 6.32
N SER A 110 -8.24 5.86 7.21
CA SER A 110 -9.36 4.92 7.06
C SER A 110 -10.71 5.64 7.04
N MET A 111 -10.89 6.65 7.89
CA MET A 111 -12.12 7.44 7.88
C MET A 111 -12.26 8.30 6.62
N ALA A 112 -11.17 8.91 6.15
CA ALA A 112 -11.17 9.65 4.89
C ALA A 112 -11.58 8.77 3.70
N ARG A 113 -11.06 7.54 3.61
CA ARG A 113 -11.49 6.56 2.60
C ARG A 113 -12.99 6.24 2.70
N ARG A 114 -13.54 6.11 3.91
CA ARG A 114 -14.98 5.88 4.11
C ARG A 114 -15.81 7.08 3.67
N LEU A 115 -15.33 8.31 3.91
CA LEU A 115 -15.99 9.52 3.42
C LEU A 115 -16.03 9.54 1.89
N ILE A 116 -14.92 9.21 1.24
CA ILE A 116 -14.83 9.12 -0.23
C ILE A 116 -15.80 8.06 -0.78
N GLN A 117 -15.87 6.88 -0.16
CA GLN A 117 -16.85 5.83 -0.51
C GLN A 117 -18.29 6.32 -0.35
N GLY A 118 -18.55 7.19 0.62
CA GLY A 118 -19.84 7.86 0.82
C GLY A 118 -20.11 9.06 -0.10
N GLY A 119 -19.20 9.38 -1.03
CA GLY A 119 -19.34 10.49 -1.98
C GLY A 119 -18.80 11.84 -1.48
N ILE A 120 -18.11 11.87 -0.32
CA ILE A 120 -17.50 13.08 0.22
C ILE A 120 -15.99 13.04 -0.06
N PHE A 121 -15.54 13.81 -1.05
CA PHE A 121 -14.14 13.84 -1.48
C PHE A 121 -13.28 14.68 -0.53
N ALA A 122 -13.00 14.15 0.63
CA ALA A 122 -12.25 14.78 1.71
C ALA A 122 -10.89 14.13 1.92
N GLY A 123 -9.92 14.88 2.44
CA GLY A 123 -8.59 14.41 2.75
C GLY A 123 -8.44 13.82 4.17
N PRO A 124 -7.19 13.50 4.59
CA PRO A 124 -6.93 12.86 5.88
C PRO A 124 -7.32 13.72 7.09
N SER A 125 -7.14 15.04 7.02
CA SER A 125 -7.52 15.96 8.11
C SER A 125 -9.02 15.97 8.37
N ALA A 126 -9.82 15.89 7.30
CA ALA A 126 -11.26 15.70 7.39
C ALA A 126 -11.63 14.33 7.98
N GLY A 127 -10.92 13.28 7.58
CA GLY A 127 -11.07 11.95 8.18
C GLY A 127 -10.81 11.97 9.69
N ALA A 128 -9.75 12.64 10.13
CA ALA A 128 -9.46 12.85 11.55
C ALA A 128 -10.58 13.58 12.26
N SER A 129 -11.08 14.68 11.66
CA SER A 129 -12.14 15.52 12.24
C SER A 129 -13.46 14.75 12.38
N VAL A 130 -13.85 13.96 11.38
CA VAL A 130 -15.07 13.12 11.44
C VAL A 130 -14.91 11.97 12.44
N ALA A 131 -13.73 11.35 12.52
CA ALA A 131 -13.46 10.33 13.53
C ALA A 131 -13.56 10.91 14.95
N ALA A 132 -12.98 12.10 15.18
CA ALA A 132 -13.06 12.82 16.44
C ALA A 132 -14.51 13.20 16.79
N ALA A 133 -15.30 13.64 15.82
CA ALA A 133 -16.72 13.94 16.02
C ALA A 133 -17.51 12.71 16.52
N ARG A 134 -17.22 11.53 15.98
CA ARG A 134 -17.79 10.27 16.47
C ARG A 134 -17.35 9.97 17.91
N MET A 135 -16.07 10.12 18.20
CA MET A 135 -15.53 9.90 19.55
C MET A 135 -16.19 10.85 20.55
N TYR A 136 -16.31 12.13 20.17
CA TYR A 136 -16.99 13.14 20.96
C TYR A 136 -18.46 12.79 21.22
N ALA A 137 -19.21 12.45 20.17
CA ALA A 137 -20.61 12.09 20.28
C ALA A 137 -20.87 10.92 21.25
N MET A 138 -19.95 9.93 21.23
CA MET A 138 -20.03 8.77 22.13
C MET A 138 -19.65 9.16 23.58
N SER A 139 -18.58 9.92 23.77
CA SER A 139 -18.10 10.31 25.11
C SER A 139 -19.03 11.31 25.81
N ALA A 140 -19.57 12.25 25.05
CA ALA A 140 -20.52 13.26 25.57
C ALA A 140 -21.94 12.72 25.70
N SER A 141 -22.22 11.46 25.33
CA SER A 141 -23.54 10.82 25.35
C SER A 141 -24.62 11.69 24.71
N LEU A 142 -24.33 12.23 23.52
CA LEU A 142 -25.23 13.12 22.81
C LEU A 142 -26.60 12.47 22.59
N GLN A 143 -27.63 13.26 22.77
CA GLN A 143 -29.01 12.81 22.64
C GLN A 143 -29.51 13.00 21.19
N GLN A 144 -30.58 12.32 20.86
CA GLN A 144 -31.25 12.49 19.57
C GLN A 144 -31.68 13.97 19.38
N GLY A 145 -31.36 14.53 18.22
CA GLY A 145 -31.64 15.93 17.88
C GLY A 145 -30.47 16.89 18.11
N GLN A 146 -29.45 16.48 18.89
CA GLN A 146 -28.23 17.29 19.01
C GLN A 146 -27.38 17.21 17.74
N ARG A 147 -26.76 18.33 17.35
CA ARG A 147 -26.02 18.47 16.10
C ARG A 147 -24.55 18.75 16.36
N VAL A 148 -23.70 17.96 15.72
CA VAL A 148 -22.26 18.17 15.62
C VAL A 148 -21.94 18.64 14.21
N VAL A 149 -21.30 19.78 14.07
CA VAL A 149 -20.81 20.30 12.80
C VAL A 149 -19.32 20.02 12.71
N VAL A 150 -18.88 19.51 11.57
CA VAL A 150 -17.48 19.20 11.30
C VAL A 150 -16.99 20.06 10.13
N ILE A 151 -15.86 20.73 10.30
CA ILE A 151 -15.22 21.46 9.21
C ILE A 151 -14.36 20.48 8.42
N ILE A 152 -14.57 20.42 7.11
CA ILE A 152 -13.78 19.70 6.14
C ILE A 152 -12.93 20.71 5.39
N GLY A 153 -11.62 20.76 5.71
CA GLY A 153 -10.72 21.80 5.22
C GLY A 153 -10.00 21.46 3.93
N ASP A 154 -10.00 20.19 3.51
CA ASP A 154 -9.23 19.70 2.37
C ASP A 154 -10.04 18.81 1.42
N THR A 155 -9.41 18.41 0.33
CA THR A 155 -10.02 17.54 -0.68
C THR A 155 -9.13 16.35 -1.03
N ALA A 156 -9.71 15.18 -1.24
CA ALA A 156 -9.02 13.98 -1.71
C ALA A 156 -8.20 14.19 -3.00
N ARG A 157 -8.50 15.24 -3.76
CA ARG A 157 -7.81 15.60 -5.01
C ARG A 157 -6.30 15.77 -4.83
N ASN A 158 -5.87 16.22 -3.67
CA ASN A 158 -4.45 16.48 -3.37
C ASN A 158 -3.67 15.21 -2.99
N TYR A 159 -4.35 14.07 -2.81
CA TYR A 159 -3.82 12.84 -2.22
C TYR A 159 -3.87 11.64 -3.18
N GLY A 160 -3.66 11.89 -4.49
CA GLY A 160 -3.72 10.84 -5.53
C GLY A 160 -2.78 9.68 -5.30
N ASP A 161 -1.53 10.00 -4.94
CA ASP A 161 -0.45 9.02 -4.76
C ASP A 161 -0.33 8.49 -3.31
N THR A 162 -1.14 9.01 -2.40
CA THR A 162 -1.13 8.64 -0.97
C THR A 162 -2.48 8.06 -0.54
N LEU A 163 -3.40 8.87 -0.05
CA LEU A 163 -4.74 8.44 0.40
C LEU A 163 -5.49 7.60 -0.65
N LEU A 164 -5.38 7.90 -1.95
CA LEU A 164 -6.09 7.19 -3.02
C LEU A 164 -5.33 5.96 -3.56
N SER A 165 -4.06 5.79 -3.21
CA SER A 165 -3.24 4.62 -3.58
C SER A 165 -3.39 3.51 -2.53
N ASP A 166 -3.91 2.34 -2.96
CA ASP A 166 -4.02 1.18 -2.09
C ASP A 166 -2.64 0.65 -1.66
N ASP A 167 -1.66 0.68 -2.56
CA ASP A 167 -0.29 0.23 -2.29
C ASP A 167 0.39 1.13 -1.25
N TRP A 168 0.22 2.45 -1.36
CA TRP A 168 0.78 3.39 -0.39
C TRP A 168 0.13 3.22 0.99
N MET A 169 -1.19 3.10 1.04
CA MET A 169 -1.94 2.87 2.27
C MET A 169 -1.53 1.57 2.96
N LEU A 170 -1.31 0.51 2.18
CA LEU A 170 -0.85 -0.79 2.70
C LEU A 170 0.59 -0.70 3.22
N ALA A 171 1.48 -0.02 2.49
CA ALA A 171 2.89 0.15 2.89
C ALA A 171 3.07 0.95 4.19
N HIS A 172 2.08 1.76 4.57
CA HIS A 172 2.09 2.58 5.78
C HIS A 172 1.15 2.09 6.89
N ASP A 173 0.59 0.87 6.77
CA ASP A 173 -0.36 0.28 7.74
C ASP A 173 -1.59 1.16 8.04
N LEU A 174 -2.10 1.85 7.01
CA LEU A 174 -3.20 2.80 7.14
C LEU A 174 -4.58 2.21 6.78
N LEU A 175 -4.62 0.95 6.35
CA LEU A 175 -5.86 0.24 6.03
C LEU A 175 -6.41 -0.45 7.28
N ASP A 176 -7.71 -0.28 7.53
CA ASP A 176 -8.38 -1.06 8.56
C ASP A 176 -8.70 -2.49 8.05
N SER A 177 -9.07 -3.39 8.98
CA SER A 177 -9.34 -4.80 8.67
C SER A 177 -10.42 -4.97 7.58
N ARG A 178 -11.44 -4.12 7.58
CA ARG A 178 -12.52 -4.15 6.58
C ARG A 178 -12.00 -3.82 5.19
N MET A 179 -11.14 -2.79 5.08
CA MET A 179 -10.54 -2.40 3.80
C MET A 179 -9.57 -3.46 3.29
N LEU A 180 -8.80 -4.09 4.18
CA LEU A 180 -7.95 -5.23 3.83
C LEU A 180 -8.78 -6.40 3.29
N ASP A 181 -9.89 -6.74 3.94
CA ASP A 181 -10.80 -7.78 3.48
C ASP A 181 -11.42 -7.44 2.12
N GLU A 182 -11.79 -6.17 1.89
CA GLU A 182 -12.32 -5.70 0.61
C GLU A 182 -11.28 -5.79 -0.52
N LEU A 183 -10.02 -5.43 -0.24
CA LEU A 183 -8.92 -5.59 -1.20
C LEU A 183 -8.67 -7.05 -1.54
N GLN A 184 -8.63 -7.92 -0.54
CA GLN A 184 -8.47 -9.36 -0.76
C GLN A 184 -9.61 -9.95 -1.59
N ARG A 185 -10.87 -9.55 -1.30
CA ARG A 185 -12.03 -9.96 -2.12
C ARG A 185 -11.93 -9.48 -3.55
N LYS A 186 -11.57 -8.20 -3.78
CA LYS A 186 -11.38 -7.67 -5.14
C LYS A 186 -10.32 -8.43 -5.93
N GLN A 187 -9.18 -8.75 -5.29
CA GLN A 187 -8.13 -9.55 -5.91
C GLN A 187 -8.63 -10.98 -6.22
N HIS A 188 -9.35 -11.61 -5.28
CA HIS A 188 -9.93 -12.92 -5.48
C HIS A 188 -10.97 -12.92 -6.61
N ASP A 189 -11.86 -11.94 -6.64
CA ASP A 189 -12.89 -11.79 -7.66
C ASP A 189 -12.30 -11.50 -9.05
N GLN A 190 -11.21 -10.77 -9.12
CA GLN A 190 -10.50 -10.49 -10.38
C GLN A 190 -10.05 -11.79 -11.06
N TYR A 191 -9.56 -12.75 -10.29
CA TYR A 191 -9.11 -14.05 -10.80
C TYR A 191 -10.19 -15.15 -10.70
N ARG A 192 -11.33 -14.92 -10.00
CA ARG A 192 -12.47 -15.85 -9.82
C ARG A 192 -12.03 -17.27 -9.49
N ALA A 193 -11.15 -17.44 -8.53
CA ALA A 193 -10.54 -18.72 -8.16
C ALA A 193 -9.82 -19.47 -9.32
N ALA A 194 -9.44 -18.77 -10.39
CA ALA A 194 -8.67 -19.35 -11.47
C ALA A 194 -7.26 -19.74 -11.00
N SER A 195 -6.76 -20.82 -11.53
CA SER A 195 -5.41 -21.35 -11.31
C SER A 195 -4.52 -21.15 -12.54
N ILE A 196 -3.25 -21.51 -12.42
CA ILE A 196 -2.29 -21.44 -13.53
C ILE A 196 -2.71 -22.38 -14.69
N GLU A 197 -3.42 -23.45 -14.40
CA GLU A 197 -3.97 -24.34 -15.43
C GLU A 197 -4.89 -23.60 -16.41
N ASP A 198 -5.65 -22.62 -15.91
CA ASP A 198 -6.55 -21.79 -16.73
C ASP A 198 -5.82 -20.85 -17.69
N LEU A 199 -4.51 -20.63 -17.52
CA LEU A 199 -3.69 -19.87 -18.46
C LEU A 199 -3.47 -20.63 -19.77
N GLN A 200 -3.65 -21.96 -19.77
CA GLN A 200 -3.40 -22.84 -20.94
C GLN A 200 -1.99 -22.62 -21.51
N LEU A 201 -0.99 -22.63 -20.63
CA LEU A 201 0.40 -22.41 -21.01
C LEU A 201 0.88 -23.49 -21.99
N PRO A 202 1.69 -23.12 -22.99
CA PRO A 202 2.34 -24.11 -23.84
C PRO A 202 3.33 -24.93 -23.00
N ALA A 203 3.59 -26.19 -23.48
CA ALA A 203 4.59 -27.04 -22.85
C ALA A 203 5.95 -26.35 -22.80
N ALA A 204 6.64 -26.48 -21.67
CA ALA A 204 7.92 -25.81 -21.48
C ALA A 204 8.96 -26.33 -22.47
N VAL A 205 9.56 -25.41 -23.21
CA VAL A 205 10.74 -25.68 -24.02
C VAL A 205 11.95 -25.65 -23.09
N THR A 206 12.73 -26.74 -23.05
CA THR A 206 13.85 -26.93 -22.13
C THR A 206 15.11 -27.32 -22.88
N VAL A 207 16.29 -27.03 -22.31
CA VAL A 207 17.57 -27.52 -22.79
C VAL A 207 18.15 -28.53 -21.80
N SER A 208 18.93 -29.49 -22.30
CA SER A 208 19.67 -30.41 -21.44
C SER A 208 20.92 -29.73 -20.87
N GLU A 209 21.30 -30.10 -19.66
CA GLU A 209 22.56 -29.61 -19.07
C GLU A 209 23.81 -29.98 -19.92
N GLN A 210 23.69 -30.98 -20.81
CA GLN A 210 24.73 -31.39 -21.70
C GLN A 210 24.71 -30.66 -23.06
N ASP A 211 23.64 -29.97 -23.38
CA ASP A 211 23.53 -29.19 -24.62
C ASP A 211 24.58 -28.06 -24.61
N SER A 212 24.99 -27.62 -25.80
CA SER A 212 25.96 -26.52 -25.91
C SER A 212 25.30 -25.15 -25.67
N MET A 213 26.08 -24.20 -25.24
CA MET A 213 25.67 -22.81 -25.10
C MET A 213 25.08 -22.23 -26.39
N GLY A 214 25.65 -22.66 -27.55
CA GLY A 214 25.17 -22.25 -28.87
C GLY A 214 23.74 -22.72 -29.13
N VAL A 215 23.41 -23.96 -28.79
CA VAL A 215 22.04 -24.50 -28.91
C VAL A 215 21.07 -23.75 -28.02
N ALA A 216 21.45 -23.51 -26.78
CA ALA A 216 20.59 -22.76 -25.84
C ALA A 216 20.32 -21.32 -26.29
N ILE A 217 21.33 -20.63 -26.79
CA ILE A 217 21.20 -19.25 -27.30
C ILE A 217 20.35 -19.23 -28.57
N SER A 218 20.56 -20.12 -29.51
CA SER A 218 19.75 -20.20 -30.74
C SER A 218 18.29 -20.47 -30.41
N LEU A 219 18.01 -21.41 -29.51
CA LEU A 219 16.67 -21.74 -29.06
C LEU A 219 15.95 -20.51 -28.42
N MET A 220 16.67 -19.79 -27.57
CA MET A 220 16.11 -18.57 -26.94
C MET A 220 15.86 -17.47 -27.96
N ALA A 221 16.77 -17.26 -28.90
CA ALA A 221 16.64 -16.22 -29.94
C ALA A 221 15.53 -16.54 -30.95
N GLU A 222 15.38 -17.81 -31.38
CA GLU A 222 14.33 -18.22 -32.31
C GLU A 222 12.90 -18.12 -31.74
N ASN A 223 12.76 -18.21 -30.41
CA ASN A 223 11.48 -18.20 -29.74
C ASN A 223 11.23 -16.91 -28.91
N ASP A 224 12.07 -15.90 -29.02
CA ASP A 224 12.02 -14.67 -28.23
C ASP A 224 12.02 -14.92 -26.70
N PHE A 225 12.73 -15.96 -26.25
CA PHE A 225 12.83 -16.28 -24.83
C PHE A 225 13.98 -15.51 -24.17
N SER A 226 13.70 -14.83 -23.07
CA SER A 226 14.73 -14.22 -22.24
C SER A 226 15.49 -15.23 -21.37
N GLN A 227 14.92 -16.40 -21.16
CA GLN A 227 15.51 -17.48 -20.36
C GLN A 227 14.93 -18.85 -20.73
N VAL A 228 15.70 -19.91 -20.46
CA VAL A 228 15.30 -21.29 -20.74
C VAL A 228 15.57 -22.16 -19.52
N PRO A 229 14.62 -23.04 -19.12
CA PRO A 229 14.86 -24.05 -18.07
C PRO A 229 15.86 -25.09 -18.53
N VAL A 230 16.73 -25.49 -17.60
CA VAL A 230 17.75 -26.51 -17.84
C VAL A 230 17.37 -27.80 -17.11
N THR A 231 17.39 -28.90 -17.86
CA THR A 231 17.05 -30.21 -17.34
C THR A 231 18.31 -31.12 -17.26
N GLY A 232 18.37 -31.89 -16.19
CA GLY A 232 19.37 -32.92 -15.97
C GLY A 232 18.86 -34.32 -16.36
N SER A 233 19.52 -35.37 -15.84
CA SER A 233 19.15 -36.75 -16.08
C SER A 233 17.68 -37.01 -15.70
N GLY A 234 16.97 -37.77 -16.54
CA GLY A 234 15.54 -38.05 -16.36
C GLY A 234 14.65 -36.85 -16.56
N ARG A 235 15.07 -35.83 -17.32
CA ARG A 235 14.33 -34.59 -17.61
C ARG A 235 13.96 -33.78 -16.37
N ARG A 236 14.70 -33.93 -15.27
CA ARG A 236 14.44 -33.16 -14.02
C ARG A 236 14.90 -31.74 -14.21
N LEU A 237 14.06 -30.80 -13.78
CA LEU A 237 14.40 -29.37 -13.74
C LEU A 237 15.50 -29.15 -12.69
N ILE A 238 16.67 -28.64 -13.10
CA ILE A 238 17.84 -28.44 -12.24
C ILE A 238 18.32 -26.99 -12.15
N GLY A 239 17.87 -26.12 -13.07
CA GLY A 239 18.27 -24.75 -13.13
C GLY A 239 17.69 -24.04 -14.34
N TYR A 240 18.26 -22.92 -14.70
CA TYR A 240 17.90 -22.15 -15.88
C TYR A 240 19.08 -21.35 -16.40
N LEU A 241 18.99 -20.90 -17.63
CA LEU A 241 19.96 -20.02 -18.28
C LEU A 241 19.22 -18.79 -18.82
N THR A 242 19.78 -17.60 -18.64
CA THR A 242 19.25 -16.37 -19.25
C THR A 242 20.03 -16.02 -20.50
N LEU A 243 19.33 -15.46 -21.51
CA LEU A 243 19.96 -15.06 -22.78
C LEU A 243 21.05 -14.00 -22.57
N SER A 244 20.76 -12.99 -21.73
CA SER A 244 21.72 -11.93 -21.45
C SER A 244 22.99 -12.43 -20.76
N ALA A 245 22.88 -13.33 -19.78
CA ALA A 245 24.05 -13.93 -19.14
C ALA A 245 24.86 -14.78 -20.11
N ALA A 246 24.19 -15.59 -20.95
CA ALA A 246 24.85 -16.43 -21.95
C ALA A 246 25.62 -15.58 -22.97
N GLN A 247 25.02 -14.51 -23.49
CA GLN A 247 25.68 -13.58 -24.42
C GLN A 247 26.88 -12.89 -23.77
N THR A 248 26.73 -12.33 -22.56
CA THR A 248 27.82 -11.69 -21.83
C THR A 248 29.00 -12.62 -21.60
N LEU A 249 28.77 -13.89 -21.27
CA LEU A 249 29.82 -14.89 -21.06
C LEU A 249 30.58 -15.22 -22.36
N ILE A 250 29.91 -15.21 -23.49
CA ILE A 250 30.55 -15.41 -24.80
C ILE A 250 31.33 -14.16 -25.22
N ASP A 251 30.74 -12.98 -25.08
CA ASP A 251 31.36 -11.72 -25.48
C ASP A 251 32.62 -11.45 -24.66
N ASN A 252 32.62 -11.81 -23.39
CA ASN A 252 33.81 -11.68 -22.51
C ASN A 252 34.85 -12.83 -22.70
N GLY A 253 34.63 -13.77 -23.61
CA GLY A 253 35.54 -14.89 -23.86
C GLY A 253 35.58 -15.94 -22.72
N THR A 254 34.68 -15.84 -21.71
CA THR A 254 34.62 -16.80 -20.59
C THR A 254 34.00 -18.12 -21.01
N ALA A 255 33.06 -18.07 -21.96
CA ALA A 255 32.41 -19.24 -22.54
C ALA A 255 32.56 -19.26 -24.06
N THR A 256 32.51 -20.47 -24.64
CA THR A 256 32.40 -20.65 -26.09
C THR A 256 31.06 -21.28 -26.41
N ARG A 257 30.59 -21.14 -27.66
CA ARG A 257 29.31 -21.72 -28.11
C ARG A 257 29.29 -23.25 -28.01
N SER A 258 30.44 -23.91 -28.01
CA SER A 258 30.57 -25.39 -27.91
C SER A 258 30.54 -25.91 -26.48
N MET A 259 30.74 -25.07 -25.48
CA MET A 259 30.76 -25.50 -24.08
C MET A 259 29.36 -25.89 -23.59
N PRO A 260 29.27 -26.89 -22.69
CA PRO A 260 27.99 -27.37 -22.20
C PRO A 260 27.35 -26.38 -21.21
N VAL A 261 26.02 -26.27 -21.28
CA VAL A 261 25.19 -25.36 -20.46
C VAL A 261 25.41 -25.58 -18.95
N LYS A 262 25.69 -26.80 -18.50
CA LYS A 262 25.92 -27.15 -17.09
C LYS A 262 26.97 -26.31 -16.38
N LEU A 263 27.93 -25.75 -17.13
CA LEU A 263 29.04 -24.96 -16.57
C LEU A 263 28.60 -23.52 -16.21
N PHE A 264 27.54 -23.01 -16.86
CA PHE A 264 27.18 -21.61 -16.82
C PHE A 264 25.72 -21.34 -16.36
N MET A 265 24.89 -22.40 -16.26
CA MET A 265 23.52 -22.28 -15.80
C MET A 265 23.43 -21.87 -14.34
N LEU A 266 22.38 -21.20 -13.98
CA LEU A 266 22.01 -20.92 -12.60
C LEU A 266 21.26 -22.15 -12.03
N ARG A 267 21.84 -22.78 -11.02
CA ARG A 267 21.22 -23.95 -10.38
C ARG A 267 20.22 -23.53 -9.34
N PHE A 268 19.07 -24.22 -9.29
CA PHE A 268 18.16 -24.08 -8.15
C PHE A 268 18.83 -24.65 -6.90
N ALA A 269 18.82 -23.91 -5.78
CA ALA A 269 19.33 -24.40 -4.51
C ALA A 269 18.51 -25.64 -4.08
N GLY A 270 19.20 -26.74 -3.78
CA GLY A 270 18.55 -27.98 -3.35
C GLY A 270 17.72 -27.75 -2.09
N ARG A 271 16.47 -28.22 -2.11
CA ARG A 271 15.51 -28.36 -1.00
C ARG A 271 15.49 -27.21 0.01
N ALA A 272 14.86 -26.11 -0.31
CA ALA A 272 14.26 -25.26 0.70
C ALA A 272 12.79 -25.65 0.82
N THR A 273 12.49 -26.50 1.77
CA THR A 273 11.13 -26.68 2.31
C THR A 273 10.77 -25.38 3.03
N LEU A 274 9.99 -24.55 2.41
CA LEU A 274 9.30 -23.47 3.10
C LEU A 274 7.88 -23.94 3.40
N ALA A 275 7.72 -24.48 4.63
CA ALA A 275 6.45 -24.42 5.33
C ALA A 275 6.26 -22.97 5.81
N PRO A 276 5.05 -22.39 5.73
CA PRO A 276 4.77 -21.11 6.31
C PRO A 276 4.84 -21.23 7.85
N GLY A 277 5.80 -20.53 8.48
CA GLY A 277 5.90 -20.38 9.92
C GLY A 277 7.04 -21.16 10.59
N ALA A 278 8.31 -20.83 10.32
CA ALA A 278 9.40 -21.24 11.20
C ALA A 278 10.45 -20.11 11.30
N ASP A 279 10.58 -19.62 12.51
CA ASP A 279 11.59 -18.67 12.96
C ASP A 279 13.02 -19.08 12.56
N SER A 280 13.75 -18.16 11.95
CA SER A 280 15.17 -18.28 11.69
C SER A 280 15.98 -17.82 12.91
N ARG A 281 16.26 -18.73 13.83
CA ARG A 281 17.39 -18.59 14.77
C ARG A 281 18.08 -19.92 14.95
N GLN A 282 19.38 -19.91 14.64
CA GLN A 282 20.46 -20.88 14.92
C GLN A 282 20.95 -21.73 13.75
N SER A 283 22.08 -21.41 13.21
CA SER A 283 23.36 -22.05 13.47
C SER A 283 24.46 -21.42 12.65
N GLY A 284 25.54 -21.10 13.32
CA GLY A 284 26.73 -20.53 12.73
C GLY A 284 27.70 -21.58 12.20
N ALA A 285 28.72 -21.06 11.53
CA ALA A 285 30.00 -21.64 11.14
C ALA A 285 30.05 -22.34 9.77
N ALA A 286 30.56 -21.68 8.80
CA ALA A 286 31.85 -21.78 8.14
C ALA A 286 31.87 -20.89 6.90
N ALA A 287 32.67 -19.86 7.01
CA ALA A 287 33.04 -18.94 5.95
C ALA A 287 33.94 -19.64 4.92
N ILE A 288 33.90 -19.20 3.67
CA ILE A 288 34.96 -18.51 2.93
C ILE A 288 34.53 -18.35 1.47
N ALA A 289 34.55 -17.08 1.09
CA ALA A 289 34.79 -16.47 -0.19
C ALA A 289 33.96 -16.92 -1.42
N SER A 290 33.06 -16.09 -1.87
CA SER A 290 33.25 -15.22 -3.05
C SER A 290 32.02 -14.33 -3.24
N THR A 291 32.27 -13.05 -3.23
CA THR A 291 31.60 -11.95 -3.92
C THR A 291 30.17 -12.16 -4.42
N THR A 292 29.25 -11.46 -3.73
CA THR A 292 28.11 -10.73 -4.29
C THR A 292 27.42 -11.33 -5.51
N SER A 293 26.51 -12.25 -5.29
CA SER A 293 25.32 -12.37 -6.11
C SER A 293 24.15 -12.66 -5.17
N ALA A 294 23.26 -11.69 -4.99
CA ALA A 294 22.00 -11.89 -4.32
C ALA A 294 21.33 -13.12 -4.95
N ARG A 295 21.21 -14.20 -4.20
CA ARG A 295 20.50 -15.43 -4.65
C ARG A 295 19.06 -15.02 -4.93
N LYS A 296 18.72 -14.78 -6.20
CA LYS A 296 17.34 -14.64 -6.64
C LYS A 296 16.64 -15.96 -6.31
N GLN A 297 15.74 -15.90 -5.36
CA GLN A 297 14.93 -17.03 -4.92
C GLN A 297 13.85 -17.22 -5.99
N TYR A 298 13.93 -18.28 -6.80
CA TYR A 298 12.90 -18.62 -7.79
C TYR A 298 11.83 -19.49 -7.12
N TRP A 299 10.59 -19.10 -7.24
CA TRP A 299 9.45 -19.86 -6.75
C TRP A 299 9.07 -20.87 -7.84
N LEU A 300 9.02 -22.13 -7.45
CA LEU A 300 8.47 -23.20 -8.29
C LEU A 300 6.98 -23.28 -7.97
N ILE A 301 6.16 -23.14 -8.97
CA ILE A 301 4.70 -23.12 -8.86
C ILE A 301 4.09 -24.32 -9.60
N THR A 302 2.91 -24.74 -9.19
CA THR A 302 2.18 -25.87 -9.77
C THR A 302 0.95 -25.40 -10.54
N PRO A 303 0.36 -26.24 -11.42
CA PRO A 303 -0.85 -25.87 -12.16
C PRO A 303 -2.01 -25.41 -11.26
N GLU A 304 -2.12 -25.97 -10.05
CA GLU A 304 -3.18 -25.64 -9.09
C GLU A 304 -2.93 -24.31 -8.35
N THR A 305 -1.75 -23.70 -8.50
CA THR A 305 -1.45 -22.43 -7.83
C THR A 305 -2.42 -21.35 -8.29
N PRO A 306 -3.11 -20.63 -7.35
CA PRO A 306 -4.04 -19.56 -7.70
C PRO A 306 -3.40 -18.44 -8.50
N LEU A 307 -4.11 -17.89 -9.49
CA LEU A 307 -3.59 -16.77 -10.28
C LEU A 307 -3.37 -15.50 -9.43
N SER A 308 -4.05 -15.36 -8.31
CA SER A 308 -3.79 -14.26 -7.35
C SER A 308 -2.38 -14.36 -6.73
N GLU A 309 -1.89 -15.57 -6.43
CA GLU A 309 -0.54 -15.78 -5.95
C GLU A 309 0.49 -15.54 -7.06
N LEU A 310 0.19 -15.96 -8.29
CA LEU A 310 1.04 -15.70 -9.45
C LEU A 310 1.14 -14.20 -9.73
N ALA A 311 0.04 -13.45 -9.63
CA ALA A 311 0.04 -12.01 -9.79
C ALA A 311 0.95 -11.33 -8.77
N ARG A 312 0.83 -11.71 -7.51
CA ARG A 312 1.69 -11.21 -6.43
C ARG A 312 3.16 -11.56 -6.65
N PHE A 313 3.44 -12.75 -7.14
CA PHE A 313 4.81 -13.16 -7.53
C PHE A 313 5.37 -12.25 -8.62
N PHE A 314 4.57 -11.86 -9.60
CA PHE A 314 4.99 -10.99 -10.70
C PHE A 314 5.18 -9.51 -10.32
N GLU A 315 4.85 -9.08 -9.12
CA GLU A 315 5.22 -7.74 -8.62
C GLU A 315 6.75 -7.58 -8.55
N THR A 316 7.44 -8.65 -8.18
CA THR A 316 8.90 -8.66 -7.99
C THR A 316 9.68 -9.50 -9.01
N HIS A 317 9.00 -10.37 -9.76
CA HIS A 317 9.61 -11.30 -10.71
C HIS A 317 8.97 -11.19 -12.09
N SER A 318 9.71 -11.52 -13.12
CA SER A 318 9.20 -11.43 -14.51
C SER A 318 8.74 -12.77 -15.09
N VAL A 319 9.23 -13.88 -14.54
CA VAL A 319 8.98 -15.23 -15.08
C VAL A 319 8.84 -16.24 -13.95
N ALA A 320 7.89 -17.16 -14.09
CA ALA A 320 7.62 -18.24 -13.16
C ALA A 320 7.69 -19.59 -13.85
N PHE A 321 8.43 -20.55 -13.26
CA PHE A 321 8.51 -21.93 -13.76
C PHE A 321 7.41 -22.76 -13.13
N VAL A 322 6.52 -23.30 -13.96
CA VAL A 322 5.42 -24.19 -13.52
C VAL A 322 5.92 -25.62 -13.52
N THR A 323 5.77 -26.29 -12.39
CA THR A 323 6.25 -27.68 -12.23
C THR A 323 5.12 -28.62 -11.83
N ASP A 324 5.38 -29.92 -11.96
CA ASP A 324 4.53 -30.95 -11.37
C ASP A 324 4.50 -30.87 -9.83
N ALA A 325 3.54 -31.54 -9.20
CA ALA A 325 3.38 -31.54 -7.73
C ALA A 325 4.63 -32.08 -6.98
N SER A 326 5.42 -32.97 -7.65
CA SER A 326 6.68 -33.47 -7.09
C SER A 326 7.86 -32.50 -7.27
N ARG A 327 7.64 -31.37 -7.98
CA ARG A 327 8.64 -30.36 -8.32
C ARG A 327 9.86 -30.92 -9.07
N LYS A 328 9.61 -31.85 -9.93
CA LYS A 328 10.67 -32.52 -10.71
C LYS A 328 10.71 -32.08 -12.17
N PHE A 329 9.55 -31.86 -12.78
CA PHE A 329 9.45 -31.61 -14.21
C PHE A 329 8.94 -30.18 -14.44
N CYS A 330 9.50 -29.47 -15.42
CA CYS A 330 8.98 -28.18 -15.88
C CYS A 330 7.84 -28.44 -16.86
N LEU A 331 6.63 -28.04 -16.51
CA LEU A 331 5.42 -28.21 -17.31
C LEU A 331 5.17 -27.01 -18.23
N GLY A 332 5.48 -25.83 -17.77
CA GLY A 332 5.27 -24.57 -18.48
C GLY A 332 6.11 -23.44 -17.90
N ILE A 333 6.10 -22.32 -18.60
CA ILE A 333 6.70 -21.06 -18.15
C ILE A 333 5.60 -20.01 -18.21
N ALA A 334 5.31 -19.36 -17.08
CA ALA A 334 4.36 -18.28 -17.02
C ALA A 334 5.08 -16.92 -16.96
N THR A 335 4.53 -15.94 -17.63
CA THR A 335 5.00 -14.56 -17.68
C THR A 335 3.89 -13.58 -17.31
N LYS A 336 4.24 -12.31 -17.07
CA LYS A 336 3.24 -11.24 -16.88
C LYS A 336 2.27 -11.14 -18.07
N GLN A 337 2.77 -11.40 -19.29
CA GLN A 337 1.97 -11.33 -20.50
C GLN A 337 0.85 -12.38 -20.53
N ASP A 338 1.12 -13.58 -20.03
CA ASP A 338 0.11 -14.65 -19.96
C ASP A 338 -1.03 -14.25 -19.03
N LEU A 339 -0.70 -13.63 -17.89
CA LEU A 339 -1.68 -13.14 -16.93
C LEU A 339 -2.52 -11.99 -17.52
N ILE A 340 -1.88 -11.03 -18.20
CA ILE A 340 -2.57 -9.93 -18.89
C ILE A 340 -3.51 -10.48 -19.98
N THR A 341 -3.03 -11.43 -20.77
CA THR A 341 -3.82 -12.07 -21.84
C THR A 341 -5.03 -12.80 -21.27
N PHE A 342 -4.87 -13.51 -20.16
CA PHE A 342 -5.97 -14.16 -19.46
C PHE A 342 -7.01 -13.16 -19.00
N LEU A 343 -6.61 -12.06 -18.36
CA LEU A 343 -7.52 -11.03 -17.89
C LEU A 343 -8.25 -10.34 -19.05
N ALA A 344 -7.56 -10.05 -20.15
CA ALA A 344 -8.14 -9.46 -21.35
C ALA A 344 -9.22 -10.36 -21.97
N ARG A 345 -8.97 -11.66 -22.10
CA ARG A 345 -9.95 -12.65 -22.59
C ARG A 345 -11.23 -12.66 -21.74
N ARG A 346 -11.10 -12.54 -20.42
CA ARG A 346 -12.26 -12.52 -19.50
C ARG A 346 -13.07 -11.24 -19.58
N HIS A 347 -12.44 -10.10 -19.85
CA HIS A 347 -13.17 -8.85 -20.05
C HIS A 347 -13.97 -8.87 -21.35
N THR A 348 -13.47 -9.53 -22.39
CA THR A 348 -14.17 -9.63 -23.70
C THR A 348 -15.39 -10.55 -23.64
N LEU A 349 -15.46 -11.49 -22.70
CA LEU A 349 -16.60 -12.41 -22.50
C LEU A 349 -17.74 -11.83 -21.65
N LYS A 350 -17.66 -10.57 -21.22
CA LYS A 350 -18.69 -9.89 -20.40
C LYS A 350 -19.65 -8.98 -21.19
N TYR A 351 -19.54 -8.94 -22.53
CA TYR A 351 -20.43 -8.18 -23.42
C TYR A 351 -21.16 -9.09 -24.40
#